data_8b9468cfdfea71595907de0b1d043ff1
#
_entry.id   8b9468cfdfea71595907de0b1d043ff1
#
_cell.length_a   1.000
_cell.length_b   1.000
_cell.length_c   1.000
_cell.angle_alpha   90.00
_cell.angle_beta   90.00
_cell.angle_gamma   90.00
#
_symmetry.space_group_name_H-M   'P 1'
#
loop_
_entity.id
_entity.type
_entity.pdbx_description
1 polymer ?
#
loop_
_entity_poly.entity_id
_entity_poly.type
_entity_poly.pdbx_seq_one_letter_code
_entity_poly.pdbx_strand_id
1 'polypeptide(L)'
;MVCLLVTEILLKINMMLEVLFYYVLINLWSSIITWKFFESAGRASWEAWVPVYRTIILLKIVERPRWWSILCYIPVIDNVMSIILSYELLHVFGFRDNKHIFLTVPSAGIYMGYLNYSKELKVFPRDNQAIRRKLPLVWNHIFFAIVAAGAVRMTTFEAYNIPTGSMEKSLMVGDYLFVSKLHYGLRIPNTPLSIPLMHNLIPYTDVPSYFNWVKFPYLRLPAFSSIKKGDAVVFNVPVDPGRPVDKKDNYVKRCVATPGDTITIIDRKISINNTFQEFPERANPQWSYYVKTNGRGFNPRQLKRDFDINYLDNRIVSNQNLSDVIQVTSNEYIVTISTDALPRFQGQNNIDTVICLNTPGDNIFSKGTPEAIKWYNENYIRPMLTYPNPDGHNDTIFFKWSRDNYGPFWVPKAGQVMDLNYENVLKYGRAINVYEGHELIVEGDKYLIDGEPSSSYTFSLDYY
;
A
#
# COMPACT_ATOMS: atom_id res chain seq x y z
N MET A 1 31.25 -9.88 1.40
CA MET A 1 30.30 -10.41 2.40
C MET A 1 30.40 -9.70 3.76
N VAL A 2 31.57 -9.61 4.42
CA VAL A 2 31.70 -8.92 5.71
C VAL A 2 31.41 -7.42 5.61
N CYS A 3 31.86 -6.75 4.56
CA CYS A 3 31.68 -5.30 4.37
C CYS A 3 30.18 -4.93 4.14
N LEU A 4 29.43 -5.72 3.39
CA LEU A 4 27.99 -5.55 3.17
C LEU A 4 27.17 -5.75 4.45
N LEU A 5 27.56 -6.74 5.28
CA LEU A 5 26.91 -6.96 6.57
C LEU A 5 27.15 -5.79 7.53
N VAL A 6 28.35 -5.22 7.50
CA VAL A 6 28.70 -4.04 8.32
C VAL A 6 27.93 -2.80 7.86
N THR A 7 27.80 -2.56 6.56
CA THR A 7 27.00 -1.42 6.04
C THR A 7 25.52 -1.58 6.37
N GLU A 8 24.95 -2.76 6.25
CA GLU A 8 23.54 -3.01 6.62
C GLU A 8 23.31 -2.82 8.12
N ILE A 9 24.25 -3.26 8.96
CA ILE A 9 24.18 -3.04 10.42
C ILE A 9 24.32 -1.56 10.74
N LEU A 10 25.23 -0.83 10.10
CA LEU A 10 25.40 0.60 10.30
C LEU A 10 24.18 1.41 9.85
N LEU A 11 23.57 1.03 8.72
CA LEU A 11 22.31 1.66 8.26
C LEU A 11 21.18 1.44 9.25
N LYS A 12 21.01 0.22 9.76
CA LYS A 12 20.02 -0.09 10.80
C LYS A 12 20.28 0.65 12.10
N ILE A 13 21.55 0.80 12.50
CA ILE A 13 21.94 1.57 13.70
C ILE A 13 21.61 3.05 13.49
N ASN A 14 21.94 3.65 12.35
CA ASN A 14 21.61 5.05 12.05
C ASN A 14 20.10 5.29 12.08
N MET A 15 19.31 4.40 11.45
CA MET A 15 17.85 4.45 11.51
C MET A 15 17.31 4.38 12.95
N MET A 16 17.86 3.50 13.78
CA MET A 16 17.46 3.41 15.20
C MET A 16 17.83 4.68 15.96
N LEU A 17 18.97 5.28 15.67
CA LEU A 17 19.40 6.54 16.30
C LEU A 17 18.48 7.71 15.90
N GLU A 18 18.03 7.80 14.65
CA GLU A 18 17.05 8.80 14.21
C GLU A 18 15.72 8.66 14.95
N VAL A 19 15.16 7.45 15.03
CA VAL A 19 13.93 7.19 15.79
C VAL A 19 14.10 7.56 17.26
N LEU A 20 15.23 7.18 17.86
CA LEU A 20 15.54 7.52 19.25
C LEU A 20 15.66 9.03 19.43
N PHE A 21 16.30 9.73 18.50
CA PHE A 21 16.43 11.19 18.53
C PHE A 21 15.07 11.90 18.50
N TYR A 22 14.18 11.54 17.57
CA TYR A 22 12.81 12.07 17.52
C TYR A 22 12.04 11.76 18.81
N TYR A 23 12.17 10.54 19.31
CA TYR A 23 11.54 10.15 20.56
C TYR A 23 12.02 10.98 21.74
N VAL A 24 13.32 11.24 21.85
CA VAL A 24 13.91 12.11 22.88
C VAL A 24 13.39 13.54 22.74
N LEU A 25 13.35 14.09 21.52
CA LEU A 25 12.83 15.45 21.29
C LEU A 25 11.36 15.59 21.70
N ILE A 26 10.51 14.65 21.33
CA ILE A 26 9.09 14.65 21.71
C ILE A 26 8.92 14.55 23.23
N ASN A 27 9.72 13.71 23.88
CA ASN A 27 9.68 13.60 25.34
C ASN A 27 10.18 14.86 26.04
N LEU A 28 11.28 15.47 25.57
CA LEU A 28 11.78 16.75 26.08
C LEU A 28 10.72 17.85 25.94
N TRP A 29 10.14 18.00 24.75
CA TRP A 29 9.05 18.94 24.52
C TRP A 29 7.89 18.72 25.48
N SER A 30 7.42 17.50 25.59
CA SER A 30 6.33 17.14 26.49
C SER A 30 6.67 17.39 27.95
N SER A 31 7.92 17.18 28.36
CA SER A 31 8.40 17.46 29.72
C SER A 31 8.40 18.96 30.01
N ILE A 32 8.95 19.76 29.09
CA ILE A 32 8.98 21.22 29.19
C ILE A 32 7.58 21.81 29.41
N ILE A 33 6.58 21.34 28.69
CA ILE A 33 5.23 21.89 28.76
C ILE A 33 4.40 21.33 29.93
N THR A 34 4.88 20.33 30.69
CA THR A 34 4.05 19.67 31.72
C THR A 34 4.70 19.48 33.09
N TRP A 35 6.00 19.73 33.31
CA TRP A 35 6.67 19.35 34.53
C TRP A 35 6.10 19.99 35.80
N LYS A 36 5.60 21.26 35.75
CA LYS A 36 4.97 21.91 36.93
C LYS A 36 3.58 21.30 37.25
N PHE A 37 2.89 20.71 36.28
CA PHE A 37 1.69 19.94 36.56
C PHE A 37 2.00 18.73 37.43
N PHE A 38 3.16 18.09 37.24
CA PHE A 38 3.60 16.97 38.09
C PHE A 38 3.92 17.46 39.49
N GLU A 39 4.69 18.52 39.61
CA GLU A 39 5.08 19.12 40.90
C GLU A 39 3.82 19.55 41.68
N SER A 40 2.89 20.24 41.03
CA SER A 40 1.64 20.68 41.63
C SER A 40 0.71 19.51 42.01
N ALA A 41 0.87 18.35 41.38
CA ALA A 41 0.20 17.10 41.76
C ALA A 41 0.90 16.34 42.90
N GLY A 42 1.89 16.93 43.55
CA GLY A 42 2.66 16.32 44.65
C GLY A 42 3.64 15.24 44.18
N ARG A 43 4.06 15.31 42.90
CA ARG A 43 5.08 14.42 42.31
C ARG A 43 6.42 15.15 42.22
N ALA A 44 7.53 14.40 42.19
CA ALA A 44 8.82 15.00 41.99
C ALA A 44 9.00 15.54 40.57
N SER A 45 9.58 16.73 40.39
CA SER A 45 9.72 17.37 39.06
C SER A 45 10.48 16.50 38.06
N TRP A 46 11.46 15.70 38.51
CA TRP A 46 12.26 14.82 37.65
C TRP A 46 11.41 13.70 37.01
N GLU A 47 10.29 13.30 37.61
CA GLU A 47 9.40 12.25 37.08
C GLU A 47 8.79 12.64 35.74
N ALA A 48 8.67 13.96 35.47
CA ALA A 48 8.21 14.46 34.19
C ALA A 48 9.25 14.31 33.06
N TRP A 49 10.53 14.07 33.39
CA TRP A 49 11.62 14.07 32.44
C TRP A 49 12.07 12.67 32.00
N VAL A 50 11.67 11.62 32.72
CA VAL A 50 12.04 10.24 32.41
C VAL A 50 11.00 9.62 31.45
N PRO A 51 11.38 9.34 30.21
CA PRO A 51 10.50 8.69 29.25
C PRO A 51 9.87 7.41 29.80
N VAL A 52 8.71 7.02 29.32
CA VAL A 52 7.92 5.87 29.80
C VAL A 52 7.42 6.03 31.24
N TYR A 53 8.32 6.29 32.19
CA TYR A 53 7.97 6.51 33.60
C TYR A 53 7.05 7.74 33.73
N ARG A 54 7.35 8.83 33.04
CA ARG A 54 6.50 10.02 32.95
C ARG A 54 5.06 9.66 32.55
N THR A 55 4.87 8.84 31.53
CA THR A 55 3.54 8.44 31.06
C THR A 55 2.80 7.65 32.12
N ILE A 56 3.50 6.75 32.83
CA ILE A 56 2.92 5.98 33.94
C ILE A 56 2.49 6.91 35.09
N ILE A 57 3.31 7.91 35.42
CA ILE A 57 2.98 8.88 36.48
C ILE A 57 1.84 9.80 36.03
N LEU A 58 1.84 10.25 34.77
CA LEU A 58 0.73 11.02 34.19
C LEU A 58 -0.59 10.25 34.31
N LEU A 59 -0.60 8.96 33.96
CA LEU A 59 -1.76 8.08 34.11
C LEU A 59 -2.22 7.97 35.56
N LYS A 60 -1.29 7.98 36.53
CA LYS A 60 -1.64 8.04 37.96
C LYS A 60 -2.28 9.36 38.35
N ILE A 61 -1.75 10.50 37.86
CA ILE A 61 -2.30 11.85 38.12
C ILE A 61 -3.73 11.96 37.60
N VAL A 62 -3.96 11.43 36.40
CA VAL A 62 -5.30 11.45 35.77
C VAL A 62 -6.18 10.25 36.16
N GLU A 63 -5.70 9.39 37.09
CA GLU A 63 -6.41 8.21 37.61
C GLU A 63 -6.89 7.24 36.50
N ARG A 64 -6.01 6.98 35.54
CA ARG A 64 -6.25 6.01 34.47
C ARG A 64 -5.43 4.74 34.63
N PRO A 65 -5.88 3.60 34.04
CA PRO A 65 -5.15 2.34 34.12
C PRO A 65 -3.74 2.44 33.54
N ARG A 66 -2.75 1.87 34.22
CA ARG A 66 -1.33 1.92 33.80
C ARG A 66 -1.07 1.27 32.45
N TRP A 67 -1.87 0.26 32.05
CA TRP A 67 -1.72 -0.41 30.76
C TRP A 67 -1.96 0.53 29.55
N TRP A 68 -2.66 1.67 29.76
CA TRP A 68 -2.80 2.70 28.73
C TRP A 68 -1.45 3.25 28.26
N SER A 69 -0.40 3.09 29.08
CA SER A 69 0.96 3.49 28.66
C SER A 69 1.39 2.79 27.36
N ILE A 70 0.95 1.56 27.11
CA ILE A 70 1.26 0.83 25.88
C ILE A 70 0.67 1.57 24.66
N LEU A 71 -0.56 2.08 24.78
CA LEU A 71 -1.23 2.80 23.70
C LEU A 71 -0.53 4.12 23.35
N CYS A 72 0.14 4.75 24.33
CA CYS A 72 0.88 5.99 24.14
C CYS A 72 2.19 5.82 23.35
N TYR A 73 2.58 4.58 23.02
CA TYR A 73 3.80 4.27 22.24
C TYR A 73 3.49 3.57 20.92
N ILE A 74 2.21 3.39 20.59
CA ILE A 74 1.80 2.89 19.27
C ILE A 74 1.66 4.12 18.35
N PRO A 75 2.47 4.23 17.28
CA PRO A 75 2.41 5.36 16.34
C PRO A 75 0.98 5.61 15.85
N VAL A 76 0.62 6.88 15.64
CA VAL A 76 -0.74 7.37 15.29
C VAL A 76 -1.75 7.24 16.46
N ILE A 77 -1.75 6.15 17.23
CA ILE A 77 -2.59 6.01 18.43
C ILE A 77 -2.11 6.94 19.54
N ASP A 78 -0.80 7.15 19.64
CA ASP A 78 -0.19 8.11 20.55
C ASP A 78 -0.75 9.52 20.38
N ASN A 79 -1.08 9.94 19.16
CA ASN A 79 -1.72 11.25 18.89
C ASN A 79 -3.08 11.36 19.58
N VAL A 80 -3.91 10.31 19.47
CA VAL A 80 -5.23 10.28 20.13
C VAL A 80 -5.05 10.23 21.65
N MET A 81 -4.13 9.39 22.11
CA MET A 81 -3.83 9.28 23.54
C MET A 81 -3.30 10.59 24.12
N SER A 82 -2.45 11.31 23.39
CA SER A 82 -1.95 12.63 23.78
C SER A 82 -3.07 13.65 23.94
N ILE A 83 -4.05 13.66 23.03
CA ILE A 83 -5.24 14.52 23.14
C ILE A 83 -6.05 14.14 24.39
N ILE A 84 -6.34 12.85 24.58
CA ILE A 84 -7.11 12.36 25.74
C ILE A 84 -6.42 12.72 27.05
N LEU A 85 -5.13 12.42 27.15
CA LEU A 85 -4.36 12.67 28.37
C LEU A 85 -4.18 14.17 28.66
N SER A 86 -4.02 15.00 27.63
CA SER A 86 -4.00 16.45 27.77
C SER A 86 -5.33 16.98 28.27
N TYR A 87 -6.44 16.51 27.72
CA TYR A 87 -7.78 16.85 28.19
C TYR A 87 -7.98 16.47 29.65
N GLU A 88 -7.66 15.24 30.02
CA GLU A 88 -7.78 14.73 31.39
C GLU A 88 -6.91 15.51 32.38
N LEU A 89 -5.66 15.80 31.99
CA LEU A 89 -4.73 16.59 32.80
C LEU A 89 -5.26 18.01 33.07
N LEU A 90 -5.74 18.70 32.03
CA LEU A 90 -6.35 20.03 32.18
C LEU A 90 -7.54 20.00 33.13
N HIS A 91 -8.37 18.98 33.06
CA HIS A 91 -9.53 18.80 33.94
C HIS A 91 -9.12 18.61 35.41
N VAL A 92 -8.06 17.84 35.69
CA VAL A 92 -7.54 17.66 37.07
C VAL A 92 -7.13 19.00 37.67
N PHE A 93 -6.66 19.94 36.85
CA PHE A 93 -6.24 21.28 37.28
C PHE A 93 -7.32 22.36 37.14
N GLY A 94 -8.58 21.97 36.93
CA GLY A 94 -9.74 22.88 36.92
C GLY A 94 -9.96 23.63 35.60
N PHE A 95 -9.18 23.35 34.55
CA PHE A 95 -9.36 23.90 33.22
C PHE A 95 -10.42 23.12 32.43
N ARG A 96 -11.69 23.29 32.80
CA ARG A 96 -12.82 22.42 32.36
C ARG A 96 -13.53 22.90 31.11
N ASP A 97 -13.25 24.12 30.63
CA ASP A 97 -13.89 24.65 29.43
C ASP A 97 -13.30 24.02 28.16
N ASN A 98 -14.15 23.75 27.18
CA ASN A 98 -13.72 23.20 25.88
C ASN A 98 -12.69 24.06 25.15
N LYS A 99 -12.66 25.40 25.42
CA LYS A 99 -11.65 26.31 24.86
C LYS A 99 -10.22 25.87 25.17
N HIS A 100 -9.97 25.29 26.35
CA HIS A 100 -8.62 24.88 26.76
C HIS A 100 -8.08 23.74 25.91
N ILE A 101 -8.94 22.72 25.62
CA ILE A 101 -8.52 21.62 24.74
C ILE A 101 -8.41 22.07 23.29
N PHE A 102 -9.36 22.93 22.85
CA PHE A 102 -9.35 23.49 21.50
C PHE A 102 -8.09 24.33 21.23
N LEU A 103 -7.54 24.99 22.23
CA LEU A 103 -6.28 25.73 22.12
C LEU A 103 -5.05 24.81 22.25
N THR A 104 -5.12 23.76 23.08
CA THR A 104 -3.98 22.85 23.31
C THR A 104 -3.66 22.00 22.09
N VAL A 105 -4.66 21.44 21.45
CA VAL A 105 -4.46 20.48 20.33
C VAL A 105 -3.83 21.17 19.11
N PRO A 106 -4.42 22.25 18.53
CA PRO A 106 -3.81 22.90 17.37
C PRO A 106 -2.47 23.57 17.65
N SER A 107 -2.20 23.94 18.90
CA SER A 107 -0.92 24.55 19.31
C SER A 107 0.18 23.53 19.60
N ALA A 108 -0.02 22.24 19.32
CA ALA A 108 0.92 21.16 19.66
C ALA A 108 1.38 21.21 21.14
N GLY A 109 0.48 21.60 22.04
CA GLY A 109 0.74 21.71 23.48
C GLY A 109 1.37 23.02 23.94
N ILE A 110 1.68 23.99 23.06
CA ILE A 110 2.21 25.31 23.46
C ILE A 110 1.28 26.00 24.46
N TYR A 111 -0.02 25.91 24.24
CA TYR A 111 -1.00 26.47 25.19
C TYR A 111 -0.93 25.78 26.56
N MET A 112 -0.71 24.49 26.63
CA MET A 112 -0.47 23.77 27.89
C MET A 112 0.82 24.27 28.56
N GLY A 113 1.88 24.51 27.80
CA GLY A 113 3.09 25.16 28.26
C GLY A 113 2.82 26.56 28.83
N TYR A 114 2.01 27.37 28.15
CA TYR A 114 1.59 28.66 28.68
C TYR A 114 0.89 28.51 30.04
N LEU A 115 -0.04 27.59 30.20
CA LEU A 115 -0.69 27.33 31.49
C LEU A 115 0.32 26.84 32.55
N ASN A 116 1.24 25.99 32.17
CA ASN A 116 2.29 25.45 33.04
C ASN A 116 3.17 26.54 33.67
N TYR A 117 3.42 27.64 32.93
CA TYR A 117 4.32 28.70 33.38
C TYR A 117 3.63 29.97 33.90
N SER A 118 2.40 30.27 33.46
CA SER A 118 1.73 31.54 33.74
C SER A 118 0.62 31.45 34.78
N LYS A 119 0.20 30.25 35.20
CA LYS A 119 -0.88 30.07 36.18
C LYS A 119 -0.42 29.34 37.41
N GLU A 120 -1.02 29.69 38.55
CA GLU A 120 -0.94 28.83 39.74
C GLU A 120 -1.74 27.56 39.48
N LEU A 121 -1.07 26.44 39.53
CA LEU A 121 -1.69 25.13 39.30
C LEU A 121 -2.17 24.55 40.62
N LYS A 122 -3.47 24.34 40.77
CA LYS A 122 -4.10 23.72 41.92
C LYS A 122 -4.77 22.42 41.48
N VAL A 123 -4.48 21.32 42.15
CA VAL A 123 -5.14 20.03 41.90
C VAL A 123 -6.53 20.09 42.53
N PHE A 124 -7.55 19.82 41.74
CA PHE A 124 -8.91 19.67 42.22
C PHE A 124 -9.23 18.19 42.37
N PRO A 125 -9.86 17.77 43.47
CA PRO A 125 -10.29 16.39 43.65
C PRO A 125 -11.16 15.97 42.47
N ARG A 126 -10.90 14.81 41.94
CA ARG A 126 -11.65 14.26 40.84
C ARG A 126 -13.01 13.78 41.36
N ASP A 127 -14.05 14.56 41.15
CA ASP A 127 -15.41 14.07 41.27
C ASP A 127 -15.71 13.20 40.03
N ASN A 128 -15.50 11.88 40.17
CA ASN A 128 -15.72 10.92 39.10
C ASN A 128 -17.15 10.99 38.53
N GLN A 129 -18.12 11.42 39.33
CA GLN A 129 -19.48 11.62 38.86
C GLN A 129 -19.67 12.89 38.05
N ALA A 130 -18.95 13.98 38.35
CA ALA A 130 -19.05 15.24 37.60
C ALA A 130 -18.40 15.13 36.21
N ILE A 131 -17.30 14.42 36.06
CA ILE A 131 -16.65 14.17 34.75
C ILE A 131 -17.46 13.19 33.92
N ARG A 132 -17.98 12.13 34.51
CA ARG A 132 -18.89 11.20 33.83
C ARG A 132 -20.22 11.85 33.39
N ARG A 133 -20.68 12.89 34.07
CA ARG A 133 -21.90 13.62 33.69
C ARG A 133 -21.67 14.65 32.58
N LYS A 134 -20.43 15.19 32.38
CA LYS A 134 -20.16 16.23 31.35
C LYS A 134 -19.75 15.66 29.99
N LEU A 135 -19.09 14.48 29.94
CA LEU A 135 -18.97 13.73 28.71
C LEU A 135 -20.08 12.68 28.69
N PRO A 136 -21.07 12.79 27.79
CA PRO A 136 -22.06 11.73 27.65
C PRO A 136 -21.35 10.38 27.54
N LEU A 137 -21.86 9.35 28.19
CA LEU A 137 -21.31 7.98 28.20
C LEU A 137 -20.99 7.49 26.77
N VAL A 138 -21.80 7.93 25.83
CA VAL A 138 -21.65 7.69 24.38
C VAL A 138 -20.27 8.14 23.86
N TRP A 139 -19.76 9.31 24.25
CA TRP A 139 -18.47 9.81 23.76
C TRP A 139 -17.30 9.00 24.31
N ASN A 140 -17.35 8.53 25.54
CA ASN A 140 -16.31 7.63 26.07
C ASN A 140 -16.26 6.30 25.29
N HIS A 141 -17.42 5.76 24.89
CA HIS A 141 -17.48 4.53 24.09
C HIS A 141 -17.00 4.79 22.65
N ILE A 142 -17.33 5.93 22.07
CA ILE A 142 -16.86 6.32 20.72
C ILE A 142 -15.34 6.48 20.74
N PHE A 143 -14.76 7.19 21.68
CA PHE A 143 -13.30 7.34 21.79
C PHE A 143 -12.60 6.01 22.00
N PHE A 144 -13.13 5.15 22.88
CA PHE A 144 -12.59 3.81 23.07
C PHE A 144 -12.66 3.00 21.77
N ALA A 145 -13.78 3.04 21.05
CA ALA A 145 -13.96 2.33 19.81
C ALA A 145 -12.96 2.82 18.72
N ILE A 146 -12.75 4.14 18.60
CA ILE A 146 -11.78 4.71 17.65
C ILE A 146 -10.36 4.24 17.98
N VAL A 147 -9.96 4.30 19.26
CA VAL A 147 -8.63 3.87 19.69
C VAL A 147 -8.44 2.36 19.48
N ALA A 148 -9.42 1.56 19.89
CA ALA A 148 -9.35 0.10 19.75
C ALA A 148 -9.35 -0.32 18.26
N ALA A 149 -10.26 0.24 17.45
CA ALA A 149 -10.31 -0.04 16.03
C ALA A 149 -9.04 0.44 15.31
N GLY A 150 -8.53 1.62 15.67
CA GLY A 150 -7.26 2.14 15.14
C GLY A 150 -6.07 1.24 15.50
N ALA A 151 -5.99 0.76 16.75
CA ALA A 151 -4.95 -0.15 17.20
C ALA A 151 -4.98 -1.47 16.42
N VAL A 152 -6.16 -2.09 16.33
CA VAL A 152 -6.34 -3.34 15.56
C VAL A 152 -5.98 -3.13 14.10
N ARG A 153 -6.52 -2.08 13.46
CA ARG A 153 -6.24 -1.75 12.05
C ARG A 153 -4.76 -1.55 11.78
N MET A 154 -4.04 -0.92 12.69
CA MET A 154 -2.60 -0.65 12.50
C MET A 154 -1.73 -1.86 12.73
N THR A 155 -2.06 -2.71 13.71
CA THR A 155 -1.17 -3.77 14.18
C THR A 155 -1.52 -5.16 13.69
N THR A 156 -2.78 -5.44 13.33
CA THR A 156 -3.21 -6.81 13.03
C THR A 156 -3.84 -6.95 11.65
N PHE A 157 -5.03 -6.39 11.45
CA PHE A 157 -5.82 -6.56 10.24
C PHE A 157 -6.36 -5.22 9.75
N GLU A 158 -6.37 -5.07 8.44
CA GLU A 158 -6.99 -3.91 7.79
C GLU A 158 -8.00 -4.41 6.76
N ALA A 159 -9.22 -3.81 6.80
CA ALA A 159 -10.28 -4.13 5.86
C ALA A 159 -10.10 -3.33 4.57
N TYR A 160 -10.23 -4.00 3.44
CA TYR A 160 -10.22 -3.40 2.09
C TYR A 160 -11.40 -3.92 1.28
N ASN A 161 -11.84 -3.12 0.31
CA ASN A 161 -12.72 -3.57 -0.75
C ASN A 161 -11.93 -3.70 -2.05
N ILE A 162 -12.36 -4.59 -2.94
CA ILE A 162 -11.76 -4.80 -4.26
C ILE A 162 -12.45 -3.90 -5.28
N PRO A 163 -11.77 -2.87 -5.82
CA PRO A 163 -12.37 -1.93 -6.76
C PRO A 163 -12.20 -2.36 -8.24
N THR A 164 -11.30 -3.28 -8.56
CA THR A 164 -10.93 -3.63 -9.94
C THR A 164 -10.85 -5.13 -10.16
N GLY A 165 -11.11 -5.57 -11.40
CA GLY A 165 -11.14 -6.99 -11.78
C GLY A 165 -9.77 -7.65 -11.99
N SER A 166 -8.65 -7.01 -11.64
CA SER A 166 -7.31 -7.55 -11.94
C SER A 166 -6.96 -8.85 -11.19
N MET A 167 -7.73 -9.22 -10.17
CA MET A 167 -7.65 -10.49 -9.43
C MET A 167 -8.95 -11.28 -9.55
N GLU A 168 -9.78 -10.97 -10.56
CA GLU A 168 -11.08 -11.57 -10.77
C GLU A 168 -11.00 -13.09 -10.88
N LYS A 169 -12.09 -13.79 -10.51
CA LYS A 169 -12.19 -15.23 -10.27
C LYS A 169 -11.37 -15.76 -9.07
N SER A 170 -10.46 -14.94 -8.51
CA SER A 170 -9.87 -15.20 -7.20
C SER A 170 -10.40 -14.24 -6.14
N LEU A 171 -10.53 -12.95 -6.49
CA LEU A 171 -11.10 -11.87 -5.68
C LEU A 171 -12.01 -11.05 -6.60
N MET A 172 -13.29 -10.99 -6.29
CA MET A 172 -14.27 -10.32 -7.14
C MET A 172 -14.37 -8.84 -6.83
N VAL A 173 -14.75 -8.04 -7.84
CA VAL A 173 -15.06 -6.62 -7.62
C VAL A 173 -16.21 -6.49 -6.63
N GLY A 174 -16.02 -5.66 -5.60
CA GLY A 174 -16.98 -5.48 -4.50
C GLY A 174 -16.76 -6.38 -3.29
N ASP A 175 -15.85 -7.36 -3.35
CA ASP A 175 -15.49 -8.16 -2.19
C ASP A 175 -14.85 -7.32 -1.10
N TYR A 176 -15.16 -7.66 0.15
CA TYR A 176 -14.50 -7.14 1.33
C TYR A 176 -13.56 -8.19 1.88
N LEU A 177 -12.31 -7.80 2.13
CA LEU A 177 -11.30 -8.70 2.66
C LEU A 177 -10.53 -8.08 3.83
N PHE A 178 -10.06 -8.92 4.72
CA PHE A 178 -9.15 -8.54 5.78
C PHE A 178 -7.71 -8.91 5.39
N VAL A 179 -6.84 -7.90 5.38
CA VAL A 179 -5.42 -8.08 5.10
C VAL A 179 -4.66 -8.21 6.42
N SER A 180 -3.97 -9.31 6.61
CA SER A 180 -3.10 -9.52 7.76
C SER A 180 -1.80 -8.74 7.59
N LYS A 181 -1.50 -7.87 8.54
CA LYS A 181 -0.22 -7.14 8.60
C LYS A 181 0.88 -7.92 9.31
N LEU A 182 0.51 -8.93 10.08
CA LEU A 182 1.45 -9.74 10.85
C LEU A 182 2.16 -10.79 10.00
N HIS A 183 1.50 -11.27 8.94
CA HIS A 183 1.98 -12.41 8.16
C HIS A 183 3.38 -12.18 7.59
N TYR A 184 3.58 -11.03 6.93
CA TYR A 184 4.88 -10.62 6.35
C TYR A 184 5.62 -9.58 7.21
N GLY A 185 5.31 -9.51 8.50
CA GLY A 185 5.91 -8.58 9.45
C GLY A 185 5.21 -7.21 9.48
N LEU A 186 4.89 -6.77 10.69
CA LEU A 186 4.26 -5.48 10.91
C LEU A 186 5.21 -4.35 10.50
N ARG A 187 4.76 -3.46 9.62
CA ARG A 187 5.47 -2.25 9.26
C ARG A 187 5.08 -1.11 10.19
N ILE A 188 6.07 -0.45 10.79
CA ILE A 188 5.84 0.79 11.54
C ILE A 188 5.50 1.90 10.55
N PRO A 189 4.45 2.71 10.80
CA PRO A 189 4.11 3.84 9.93
C PRO A 189 5.26 4.83 9.78
N ASN A 190 5.55 5.21 8.54
CA ASN A 190 6.57 6.22 8.25
C ASN A 190 6.09 7.64 8.62
N THR A 191 4.75 7.87 8.62
CA THR A 191 4.15 9.16 8.99
C THR A 191 3.43 9.06 10.34
N PRO A 192 4.15 9.23 11.47
CA PRO A 192 3.57 9.06 12.80
C PRO A 192 2.50 10.11 13.11
N LEU A 193 2.65 11.32 12.59
CA LEU A 193 1.68 12.40 12.75
C LEU A 193 0.59 12.33 11.67
N SER A 194 -0.39 11.46 11.87
CA SER A 194 -1.50 11.24 10.95
C SER A 194 -2.84 11.24 11.71
N ILE A 195 -3.90 11.63 11.01
CA ILE A 195 -5.26 11.51 11.55
C ILE A 195 -5.64 10.03 11.56
N PRO A 196 -6.04 9.46 12.70
CA PRO A 196 -6.42 8.06 12.81
C PRO A 196 -7.55 7.70 11.84
N LEU A 197 -7.53 6.46 11.34
CA LEU A 197 -8.50 5.89 10.41
C LEU A 197 -8.55 6.51 9.00
N MET A 198 -7.81 7.59 8.76
CA MET A 198 -7.67 8.19 7.43
C MET A 198 -6.40 7.71 6.75
N HIS A 199 -6.50 7.36 5.46
CA HIS A 199 -5.36 6.83 4.73
C HIS A 199 -4.55 7.94 4.06
N ASN A 200 -5.17 8.75 3.24
CA ASN A 200 -4.50 9.67 2.31
C ASN A 200 -4.95 11.11 2.49
N LEU A 201 -6.16 11.44 2.05
CA LEU A 201 -6.73 12.78 2.13
C LEU A 201 -7.86 12.84 3.18
N ILE A 202 -8.12 14.02 3.69
CA ILE A 202 -9.31 14.28 4.49
C ILE A 202 -10.52 14.22 3.54
N PRO A 203 -11.57 13.44 3.85
CA PRO A 203 -12.74 13.29 2.98
C PRO A 203 -13.30 14.64 2.53
N TYR A 204 -13.64 14.73 1.24
CA TYR A 204 -14.18 15.92 0.58
C TYR A 204 -13.24 17.12 0.51
N THR A 205 -11.93 16.92 0.74
CA THR A 205 -10.89 17.95 0.62
C THR A 205 -9.65 17.40 -0.08
N ASP A 206 -8.79 18.30 -0.58
CA ASP A 206 -7.47 17.96 -1.13
C ASP A 206 -6.34 18.02 -0.07
N VAL A 207 -6.73 18.13 1.21
CA VAL A 207 -5.77 18.27 2.31
C VAL A 207 -5.29 16.90 2.75
N PRO A 208 -3.96 16.66 2.82
CA PRO A 208 -3.41 15.43 3.36
C PRO A 208 -3.83 15.19 4.81
N SER A 209 -4.17 13.95 5.14
CA SER A 209 -4.51 13.52 6.50
C SER A 209 -3.28 13.29 7.40
N TYR A 210 -2.10 13.72 6.95
CA TYR A 210 -0.83 13.49 7.63
C TYR A 210 0.12 14.68 7.43
N PHE A 211 1.07 14.83 8.36
CA PHE A 211 2.15 15.80 8.24
C PHE A 211 3.38 15.13 7.63
N ASN A 212 3.92 15.73 6.55
CA ASN A 212 5.02 15.16 5.77
C ASN A 212 6.42 15.58 6.27
N TRP A 213 6.50 16.49 7.23
CA TRP A 213 7.76 17.00 7.76
C TRP A 213 8.38 16.13 8.86
N VAL A 214 7.58 15.23 9.48
CA VAL A 214 8.09 14.22 10.41
C VAL A 214 7.92 12.86 9.74
N LYS A 215 9.03 12.22 9.39
CA LYS A 215 9.05 10.88 8.78
C LYS A 215 9.93 9.96 9.62
N PHE A 216 9.41 8.79 9.95
CA PHE A 216 10.23 7.71 10.48
C PHE A 216 10.86 6.92 9.35
N PRO A 217 12.05 6.36 9.56
CA PRO A 217 12.65 5.44 8.60
C PRO A 217 11.77 4.22 8.38
N TYR A 218 11.99 3.52 7.26
CA TYR A 218 11.28 2.28 7.00
C TYR A 218 11.72 1.20 7.98
N LEU A 219 10.82 0.77 8.84
CA LEU A 219 11.06 -0.30 9.80
C LEU A 219 9.95 -1.34 9.73
N ARG A 220 10.35 -2.59 9.57
CA ARG A 220 9.46 -3.76 9.57
C ARG A 220 9.90 -4.75 10.66
N LEU A 221 8.96 -5.18 11.49
CA LEU A 221 9.19 -6.20 12.50
C LEU A 221 9.35 -7.59 11.84
N PRO A 222 9.95 -8.57 12.55
CA PRO A 222 10.08 -9.91 12.02
C PRO A 222 8.75 -10.50 11.54
N ALA A 223 8.78 -11.19 10.42
CA ALA A 223 7.64 -11.81 9.79
C ALA A 223 7.38 -13.22 10.35
N PHE A 224 6.12 -13.67 10.34
CA PHE A 224 5.77 -15.06 10.61
C PHE A 224 6.01 -15.96 9.41
N SER A 225 6.01 -15.41 8.20
CA SER A 225 6.22 -16.13 6.95
C SER A 225 6.91 -15.24 5.91
N SER A 226 7.64 -15.86 4.98
CA SER A 226 8.14 -15.22 3.77
C SER A 226 7.08 -15.25 2.67
N ILE A 227 7.18 -14.31 1.72
CA ILE A 227 6.36 -14.29 0.51
C ILE A 227 6.75 -15.48 -0.36
N LYS A 228 5.75 -16.23 -0.84
CA LYS A 228 5.93 -17.42 -1.71
C LYS A 228 5.23 -17.21 -3.05
N LYS A 229 5.68 -17.97 -4.05
CA LYS A 229 4.99 -18.04 -5.34
C LYS A 229 3.55 -18.52 -5.14
N GLY A 230 2.61 -17.84 -5.79
CA GLY A 230 1.18 -18.11 -5.66
C GLY A 230 0.47 -17.31 -4.57
N ASP A 231 1.17 -16.65 -3.64
CA ASP A 231 0.54 -15.83 -2.61
C ASP A 231 -0.16 -14.61 -3.20
N ALA A 232 -1.35 -14.30 -2.69
CA ALA A 232 -2.01 -13.02 -2.95
C ALA A 232 -1.46 -11.97 -1.97
N VAL A 233 -0.65 -11.05 -2.47
CA VAL A 233 0.08 -10.07 -1.66
C VAL A 233 -0.52 -8.69 -1.84
N VAL A 234 -0.78 -8.01 -0.72
CA VAL A 234 -1.14 -6.59 -0.70
C VAL A 234 0.12 -5.77 -0.47
N PHE A 235 0.36 -4.79 -1.34
CA PHE A 235 1.54 -3.94 -1.29
C PHE A 235 1.20 -2.50 -1.66
N ASN A 236 2.03 -1.56 -1.23
CA ASN A 236 1.90 -0.16 -1.63
C ASN A 236 2.47 0.02 -3.04
N VAL A 237 1.71 0.71 -3.90
CA VAL A 237 2.10 0.94 -5.30
C VAL A 237 3.39 1.75 -5.37
N PRO A 238 4.45 1.21 -5.98
CA PRO A 238 5.75 1.90 -5.99
C PRO A 238 5.81 3.07 -6.98
N VAL A 239 4.87 3.16 -7.92
CA VAL A 239 4.90 4.11 -9.05
C VAL A 239 4.76 5.57 -8.64
N ASP A 240 4.21 5.86 -7.45
CA ASP A 240 4.05 7.21 -6.94
C ASP A 240 5.24 7.62 -6.06
N PRO A 241 6.22 8.37 -6.59
CA PRO A 241 7.39 8.81 -5.81
C PRO A 241 7.07 9.94 -4.83
N GLY A 242 5.97 10.66 -5.03
CA GLY A 242 5.65 11.88 -4.28
C GLY A 242 5.10 11.65 -2.88
N ARG A 243 4.52 10.46 -2.62
CA ARG A 243 3.90 10.15 -1.33
C ARG A 243 4.77 9.24 -0.45
N PRO A 244 4.72 9.40 0.89
CA PRO A 244 5.32 8.44 1.80
C PRO A 244 4.79 7.02 1.56
N VAL A 245 5.63 6.00 1.78
CA VAL A 245 5.30 4.60 1.43
C VAL A 245 4.00 4.12 2.10
N ASP A 246 3.76 4.51 3.35
CA ASP A 246 2.55 4.15 4.11
C ASP A 246 1.29 4.93 3.70
N LYS A 247 1.42 5.90 2.79
CA LYS A 247 0.32 6.72 2.23
C LYS A 247 0.06 6.47 0.76
N LYS A 248 0.86 5.60 0.12
CA LYS A 248 0.61 5.15 -1.25
C LYS A 248 -0.58 4.21 -1.31
N ASP A 249 -1.23 4.16 -2.46
CA ASP A 249 -2.37 3.28 -2.68
C ASP A 249 -1.97 1.80 -2.51
N ASN A 250 -2.90 0.98 -2.05
CA ASN A 250 -2.68 -0.45 -1.84
C ASN A 250 -3.22 -1.24 -3.03
N TYR A 251 -2.37 -2.11 -3.60
CA TYR A 251 -2.76 -3.04 -4.65
C TYR A 251 -2.64 -4.47 -4.14
N VAL A 252 -3.49 -5.34 -4.66
CA VAL A 252 -3.38 -6.79 -4.45
C VAL A 252 -3.03 -7.45 -5.77
N LYS A 253 -1.95 -8.26 -5.77
CA LYS A 253 -1.53 -9.07 -6.91
C LYS A 253 -1.05 -10.43 -6.43
N ARG A 254 -1.02 -11.40 -7.35
CA ARG A 254 -0.46 -12.73 -7.08
C ARG A 254 1.04 -12.69 -7.32
N CYS A 255 1.83 -13.11 -6.33
CA CYS A 255 3.27 -13.26 -6.47
C CYS A 255 3.58 -14.41 -7.43
N VAL A 256 4.30 -14.13 -8.50
CA VAL A 256 4.65 -15.11 -9.53
C VAL A 256 6.07 -15.58 -9.35
N ALA A 257 6.98 -14.68 -9.02
CA ALA A 257 8.40 -14.96 -8.86
C ALA A 257 8.94 -14.37 -7.55
N THR A 258 9.98 -14.95 -7.01
CA THR A 258 10.64 -14.55 -5.76
C THR A 258 12.06 -14.06 -6.03
N PRO A 259 12.73 -13.38 -5.08
CA PRO A 259 14.05 -12.80 -5.31
C PRO A 259 15.08 -13.83 -5.81
N GLY A 260 15.74 -13.52 -6.92
CA GLY A 260 16.72 -14.38 -7.59
C GLY A 260 16.13 -15.28 -8.67
N ASP A 261 14.79 -15.34 -8.81
CA ASP A 261 14.17 -16.11 -9.89
C ASP A 261 14.30 -15.39 -11.24
N THR A 262 14.23 -16.16 -12.32
CA THR A 262 14.05 -15.65 -13.69
C THR A 262 12.70 -16.09 -14.21
N ILE A 263 11.85 -15.11 -14.53
CA ILE A 263 10.52 -15.33 -15.10
C ILE A 263 10.59 -15.30 -16.63
N THR A 264 9.91 -16.24 -17.26
CA THR A 264 9.67 -16.28 -18.71
C THR A 264 8.22 -16.67 -18.95
N ILE A 265 7.54 -15.98 -19.84
CA ILE A 265 6.20 -16.34 -20.29
C ILE A 265 6.29 -16.65 -21.78
N ILE A 266 5.85 -17.84 -22.17
CA ILE A 266 5.79 -18.30 -23.57
C ILE A 266 4.39 -18.81 -23.83
N ASP A 267 3.70 -18.21 -24.77
CA ASP A 267 2.31 -18.52 -25.09
C ASP A 267 1.42 -18.61 -23.84
N ARG A 268 1.57 -17.59 -22.95
CA ARG A 268 0.81 -17.45 -21.68
C ARG A 268 1.19 -18.46 -20.58
N LYS A 269 2.10 -19.37 -20.86
CA LYS A 269 2.60 -20.32 -19.89
C LYS A 269 3.79 -19.73 -19.15
N ILE A 270 3.69 -19.69 -17.83
CA ILE A 270 4.72 -19.11 -16.97
C ILE A 270 5.77 -20.17 -16.65
N SER A 271 7.02 -19.82 -16.87
CA SER A 271 8.17 -20.61 -16.43
C SER A 271 9.04 -19.81 -15.48
N ILE A 272 9.47 -20.44 -14.40
CA ILE A 272 10.39 -19.87 -13.43
C ILE A 272 11.65 -20.73 -13.42
N ASN A 273 12.80 -20.11 -13.68
CA ASN A 273 14.08 -20.79 -13.79
C ASN A 273 14.02 -21.99 -14.79
N ASN A 274 13.38 -21.74 -15.94
CA ASN A 274 13.13 -22.74 -17.00
C ASN A 274 12.22 -23.91 -16.59
N THR A 275 11.55 -23.83 -15.44
CA THR A 275 10.58 -24.84 -15.01
C THR A 275 9.17 -24.27 -15.13
N PHE A 276 8.30 -24.99 -15.85
CA PHE A 276 6.92 -24.61 -16.03
C PHE A 276 6.18 -24.58 -14.68
N GLN A 277 5.41 -23.51 -14.46
CA GLN A 277 4.61 -23.33 -13.26
C GLN A 277 3.13 -23.54 -13.57
N GLU A 278 2.50 -24.40 -12.80
CA GLU A 278 1.05 -24.53 -12.80
C GLU A 278 0.43 -23.38 -11.98
N PHE A 279 -0.74 -22.93 -12.39
CA PHE A 279 -1.49 -21.96 -11.61
C PHE A 279 -1.96 -22.60 -10.29
N PRO A 280 -1.91 -21.88 -9.16
CA PRO A 280 -2.52 -22.37 -7.93
C PRO A 280 -3.98 -22.77 -8.13
N GLU A 281 -4.45 -23.80 -7.45
CA GLU A 281 -5.81 -24.35 -7.57
C GLU A 281 -6.92 -23.27 -7.49
N ARG A 282 -6.71 -22.23 -6.68
CA ARG A 282 -7.64 -21.11 -6.54
C ARG A 282 -7.45 -19.98 -7.56
N ALA A 283 -6.48 -20.07 -8.43
CA ALA A 283 -6.29 -19.13 -9.52
C ALA A 283 -7.02 -19.67 -10.76
N ASN A 284 -8.04 -18.98 -11.19
CA ASN A 284 -8.78 -19.30 -12.42
C ASN A 284 -8.35 -18.31 -13.52
N PRO A 285 -7.32 -18.64 -14.34
CA PRO A 285 -6.80 -17.73 -15.34
C PRO A 285 -7.84 -17.46 -16.42
N GLN A 286 -7.89 -16.22 -16.86
CA GLN A 286 -8.79 -15.73 -17.88
C GLN A 286 -7.99 -15.20 -19.07
N TRP A 287 -8.52 -15.40 -20.26
CA TRP A 287 -7.93 -14.93 -21.50
C TRP A 287 -8.95 -14.22 -22.34
N SER A 288 -8.53 -13.26 -23.13
CA SER A 288 -9.39 -12.57 -24.08
C SER A 288 -9.44 -13.29 -25.41
N TYR A 289 -10.64 -13.45 -25.96
CA TYR A 289 -10.91 -14.11 -27.22
C TYR A 289 -11.69 -13.18 -28.13
N TYR A 290 -11.33 -13.14 -29.42
CA TYR A 290 -12.20 -12.63 -30.45
C TYR A 290 -13.25 -13.67 -30.73
N VAL A 291 -14.52 -13.25 -30.74
CA VAL A 291 -15.68 -14.10 -30.93
C VAL A 291 -16.56 -13.51 -32.01
N LYS A 292 -16.86 -14.31 -33.05
CA LYS A 292 -17.82 -13.96 -34.09
C LYS A 292 -19.06 -14.79 -33.90
N THR A 293 -20.23 -14.15 -33.97
CA THR A 293 -21.52 -14.79 -33.84
C THR A 293 -22.24 -14.83 -35.22
N ASN A 294 -23.19 -15.72 -35.36
CA ASN A 294 -24.03 -15.87 -36.56
C ASN A 294 -25.14 -14.79 -36.71
N GLY A 295 -24.94 -13.64 -36.08
CA GLY A 295 -25.90 -12.54 -36.05
C GLY A 295 -26.84 -12.58 -34.85
N ARG A 296 -26.82 -13.64 -34.03
CA ARG A 296 -27.50 -13.69 -32.73
C ARG A 296 -26.52 -13.20 -31.66
N GLY A 297 -26.86 -12.11 -31.02
CA GLY A 297 -26.06 -11.57 -29.89
C GLY A 297 -26.09 -12.47 -28.66
N PHE A 298 -25.41 -12.05 -27.62
CA PHE A 298 -25.36 -12.75 -26.36
C PHE A 298 -26.47 -12.30 -25.40
N ASN A 299 -27.02 -13.24 -24.63
CA ASN A 299 -27.89 -12.95 -23.51
C ASN A 299 -27.04 -12.76 -22.24
N PRO A 300 -27.00 -11.55 -21.64
CA PRO A 300 -26.17 -11.28 -20.47
C PRO A 300 -26.45 -12.20 -19.28
N ARG A 301 -27.73 -12.53 -19.03
CA ARG A 301 -28.12 -13.42 -17.92
C ARG A 301 -27.62 -14.84 -18.13
N GLN A 302 -27.67 -15.33 -19.37
CA GLN A 302 -27.16 -16.65 -19.73
C GLN A 302 -25.62 -16.69 -19.60
N LEU A 303 -24.92 -15.69 -20.14
CA LEU A 303 -23.48 -15.59 -20.04
C LEU A 303 -23.02 -15.62 -18.57
N LYS A 304 -23.70 -14.87 -17.70
CA LYS A 304 -23.36 -14.87 -16.26
C LYS A 304 -23.63 -16.21 -15.60
N ARG A 305 -24.79 -16.81 -15.83
CA ARG A 305 -25.19 -18.05 -15.17
C ARG A 305 -24.35 -19.27 -15.62
N ASP A 306 -24.11 -19.41 -16.94
CA ASP A 306 -23.53 -20.63 -17.52
C ASP A 306 -22.01 -20.58 -17.63
N PHE A 307 -21.40 -19.37 -17.73
CA PHE A 307 -19.99 -19.18 -17.99
C PHE A 307 -19.31 -18.21 -16.99
N ASP A 308 -20.10 -17.62 -16.09
CA ASP A 308 -19.66 -16.58 -15.17
C ASP A 308 -18.99 -15.37 -15.88
N ILE A 309 -19.51 -15.01 -17.05
CA ILE A 309 -19.09 -13.85 -17.84
C ILE A 309 -20.01 -12.67 -17.53
N ASN A 310 -19.44 -11.54 -17.10
CA ASN A 310 -20.17 -10.30 -16.87
C ASN A 310 -20.30 -9.54 -18.20
N TYR A 311 -21.51 -9.43 -18.71
CA TYR A 311 -21.79 -8.59 -19.86
C TYR A 311 -22.62 -7.40 -19.43
N LEU A 312 -21.95 -6.24 -19.28
CA LEU A 312 -22.58 -4.99 -18.88
C LEU A 312 -22.78 -4.11 -20.12
N ASP A 313 -23.92 -3.47 -20.21
CA ASP A 313 -24.20 -2.51 -21.27
C ASP A 313 -23.34 -1.26 -21.08
N ASN A 314 -22.44 -0.99 -22.02
CA ASN A 314 -21.53 0.15 -22.01
C ASN A 314 -22.26 1.51 -21.96
N ARG A 315 -23.56 1.56 -22.24
CA ARG A 315 -24.40 2.76 -22.11
C ARG A 315 -24.81 3.05 -20.68
N ILE A 316 -24.76 2.04 -19.79
CA ILE A 316 -25.19 2.12 -18.40
C ILE A 316 -23.99 2.26 -17.46
N VAL A 317 -22.85 1.66 -17.81
CA VAL A 317 -21.66 1.61 -16.98
C VAL A 317 -20.52 2.37 -17.67
N SER A 318 -20.14 3.51 -17.13
CA SER A 318 -19.02 4.31 -17.64
C SER A 318 -17.66 3.64 -17.49
N ASN A 319 -17.55 2.60 -16.68
CA ASN A 319 -16.31 1.88 -16.42
C ASN A 319 -16.29 0.54 -17.19
N GLN A 320 -15.67 0.56 -18.38
CA GLN A 320 -15.53 -0.62 -19.26
C GLN A 320 -14.75 -1.77 -18.59
N ASN A 321 -13.99 -1.49 -17.52
CA ASN A 321 -13.21 -2.51 -16.81
C ASN A 321 -14.05 -3.49 -15.97
N LEU A 322 -15.38 -3.30 -15.91
CA LEU A 322 -16.30 -4.18 -15.19
C LEU A 322 -17.02 -5.17 -16.11
N SER A 323 -16.88 -5.05 -17.42
CA SER A 323 -17.48 -5.97 -18.40
C SER A 323 -16.44 -6.92 -18.97
N ASP A 324 -16.72 -8.22 -18.95
CA ASP A 324 -15.91 -9.24 -19.59
C ASP A 324 -16.18 -9.33 -21.11
N VAL A 325 -17.15 -8.57 -21.61
CA VAL A 325 -17.54 -8.56 -23.02
C VAL A 325 -17.48 -7.15 -23.57
N ILE A 326 -16.74 -6.98 -24.65
CA ILE A 326 -16.70 -5.74 -25.42
C ILE A 326 -17.29 -6.04 -26.80
N GLN A 327 -18.37 -5.36 -27.17
CA GLN A 327 -18.95 -5.46 -28.49
C GLN A 327 -18.19 -4.53 -29.44
N VAL A 328 -17.61 -5.11 -30.50
CA VAL A 328 -16.83 -4.37 -31.53
C VAL A 328 -17.71 -4.00 -32.69
N THR A 329 -18.48 -4.98 -33.20
CA THR A 329 -19.51 -4.78 -34.22
C THR A 329 -20.81 -5.47 -33.80
N SER A 330 -21.84 -5.49 -34.66
CA SER A 330 -23.11 -6.14 -34.34
C SER A 330 -22.98 -7.63 -34.01
N ASN A 331 -22.01 -8.32 -34.60
CA ASN A 331 -21.80 -9.76 -34.47
C ASN A 331 -20.36 -10.15 -34.06
N GLU A 332 -19.53 -9.19 -33.71
CA GLU A 332 -18.16 -9.42 -33.27
C GLU A 332 -17.93 -8.87 -31.88
N TYR A 333 -17.28 -9.65 -31.03
CA TYR A 333 -17.09 -9.40 -29.62
C TYR A 333 -15.67 -9.76 -29.21
N ILE A 334 -15.15 -9.06 -28.20
CA ILE A 334 -14.00 -9.51 -27.41
C ILE A 334 -14.57 -10.02 -26.09
N VAL A 335 -14.31 -11.27 -25.78
CA VAL A 335 -14.82 -11.93 -24.57
C VAL A 335 -13.67 -12.42 -23.72
N THR A 336 -13.65 -11.98 -22.47
CA THR A 336 -12.72 -12.50 -21.46
C THR A 336 -13.37 -13.67 -20.75
N ILE A 337 -12.76 -14.85 -20.83
CA ILE A 337 -13.31 -16.09 -20.30
C ILE A 337 -12.25 -16.96 -19.65
N SER A 338 -12.63 -17.69 -18.61
CA SER A 338 -11.77 -18.65 -17.95
C SER A 338 -11.49 -19.88 -18.83
N THR A 339 -10.33 -20.48 -18.63
CA THR A 339 -9.90 -21.67 -19.36
C THR A 339 -10.90 -22.82 -19.23
N ASP A 340 -11.50 -23.00 -18.05
CA ASP A 340 -12.44 -24.08 -17.76
C ASP A 340 -13.78 -23.91 -18.46
N ALA A 341 -14.24 -22.67 -18.64
CA ALA A 341 -15.51 -22.36 -19.27
C ALA A 341 -15.44 -22.35 -20.81
N LEU A 342 -14.24 -22.17 -21.38
CA LEU A 342 -14.04 -22.00 -22.81
C LEU A 342 -14.63 -23.13 -23.70
N PRO A 343 -14.41 -24.43 -23.41
CA PRO A 343 -14.93 -25.50 -24.25
C PRO A 343 -16.47 -25.48 -24.34
N ARG A 344 -17.15 -25.25 -23.23
CA ARG A 344 -18.63 -25.13 -23.18
C ARG A 344 -19.12 -23.87 -23.87
N PHE A 345 -18.38 -22.78 -23.79
CA PHE A 345 -18.70 -21.52 -24.44
C PHE A 345 -18.59 -21.66 -25.97
N GLN A 346 -17.53 -22.28 -26.48
CA GLN A 346 -17.33 -22.54 -27.91
C GLN A 346 -18.44 -23.42 -28.52
N GLY A 347 -19.04 -24.29 -27.72
CA GLY A 347 -20.15 -25.18 -28.16
C GLY A 347 -21.52 -24.51 -28.28
N GLN A 348 -21.65 -23.19 -28.10
CA GLN A 348 -22.91 -22.48 -28.25
C GLN A 348 -23.30 -22.34 -29.73
N ASN A 349 -24.58 -22.56 -30.04
CA ASN A 349 -25.11 -22.54 -31.41
C ASN A 349 -25.06 -21.18 -32.11
N ASN A 350 -24.83 -20.10 -31.37
CA ASN A 350 -24.75 -18.75 -31.93
C ASN A 350 -23.31 -18.30 -32.17
N ILE A 351 -22.32 -19.15 -31.91
CA ILE A 351 -20.91 -18.84 -32.09
C ILE A 351 -20.37 -19.50 -33.34
N ASP A 352 -19.86 -18.70 -34.28
CA ASP A 352 -19.23 -19.20 -35.50
C ASP A 352 -17.70 -19.37 -35.34
N THR A 353 -17.06 -18.47 -34.63
CA THR A 353 -15.60 -18.45 -34.54
C THR A 353 -15.17 -17.94 -33.18
N VAL A 354 -14.20 -18.62 -32.59
CA VAL A 354 -13.46 -18.15 -31.38
C VAL A 354 -11.99 -18.23 -31.66
N ILE A 355 -11.31 -17.10 -31.54
CA ILE A 355 -9.85 -17.00 -31.72
C ILE A 355 -9.27 -16.39 -30.46
N CYS A 356 -8.27 -17.06 -29.91
CA CYS A 356 -7.55 -16.46 -28.81
C CYS A 356 -6.77 -15.22 -29.24
N LEU A 357 -6.87 -14.14 -28.49
CA LEU A 357 -6.08 -12.95 -28.75
C LEU A 357 -4.67 -13.14 -28.20
N ASN A 358 -3.74 -13.53 -29.05
CA ASN A 358 -2.33 -13.60 -28.77
C ASN A 358 -1.58 -12.52 -29.54
N THR A 359 -0.43 -12.14 -29.09
CA THR A 359 0.49 -11.21 -29.80
C THR A 359 1.69 -11.96 -30.36
N PRO A 360 2.36 -11.41 -31.33
CA PRO A 360 1.92 -11.06 -32.68
C PRO A 360 1.87 -12.30 -33.54
N GLY A 361 0.96 -12.40 -34.41
CA GLY A 361 0.84 -13.49 -35.41
C GLY A 361 -0.53 -14.14 -35.47
N ASP A 362 -1.51 -13.60 -34.73
CA ASP A 362 -2.83 -14.18 -34.68
C ASP A 362 -3.67 -13.94 -35.93
N ASN A 363 -4.42 -14.98 -36.22
CA ASN A 363 -5.34 -15.05 -37.33
C ASN A 363 -6.55 -14.09 -37.28
N ILE A 364 -6.61 -13.18 -36.33
CA ILE A 364 -7.62 -12.13 -36.30
C ILE A 364 -7.54 -11.26 -37.57
N PHE A 365 -6.31 -11.02 -38.07
CA PHE A 365 -6.10 -10.28 -39.31
C PHE A 365 -6.65 -10.97 -40.55
N SER A 366 -6.85 -12.28 -40.51
CA SER A 366 -7.44 -13.05 -41.62
C SER A 366 -8.94 -13.33 -41.46
N LYS A 367 -9.50 -13.19 -40.27
CA LYS A 367 -10.89 -13.58 -39.94
C LYS A 367 -11.74 -12.45 -39.36
N GLY A 368 -11.14 -11.38 -38.84
CA GLY A 368 -11.83 -10.21 -38.30
C GLY A 368 -12.20 -9.19 -39.37
N THR A 369 -13.25 -8.41 -39.10
CA THR A 369 -13.55 -7.21 -39.90
C THR A 369 -12.47 -6.12 -39.73
N PRO A 370 -12.40 -5.12 -40.66
CA PRO A 370 -11.51 -3.99 -40.53
C PRO A 370 -11.67 -3.25 -39.17
N GLU A 371 -12.92 -3.16 -38.68
CA GLU A 371 -13.26 -2.55 -37.40
C GLU A 371 -12.69 -3.36 -36.23
N ALA A 372 -12.80 -4.68 -36.23
CA ALA A 372 -12.24 -5.56 -35.22
C ALA A 372 -10.72 -5.52 -35.23
N ILE A 373 -10.10 -5.49 -36.40
CA ILE A 373 -8.65 -5.36 -36.56
C ILE A 373 -8.16 -3.99 -36.05
N LYS A 374 -8.89 -2.92 -36.36
CA LYS A 374 -8.59 -1.58 -35.87
C LYS A 374 -8.69 -1.51 -34.36
N TRP A 375 -9.78 -2.03 -33.79
CA TRP A 375 -9.97 -2.10 -32.33
C TRP A 375 -8.85 -2.88 -31.65
N TYR A 376 -8.46 -4.03 -32.21
CA TYR A 376 -7.37 -4.86 -31.73
C TYR A 376 -6.05 -4.11 -31.69
N ASN A 377 -5.72 -3.41 -32.77
CA ASN A 377 -4.49 -2.63 -32.85
C ASN A 377 -4.45 -1.47 -31.85
N GLU A 378 -5.57 -0.78 -31.67
CA GLU A 378 -5.66 0.39 -30.79
C GLU A 378 -5.73 0.03 -29.29
N ASN A 379 -6.41 -1.06 -28.97
CA ASN A 379 -6.75 -1.36 -27.59
C ASN A 379 -6.00 -2.58 -27.03
N TYR A 380 -5.53 -3.48 -27.90
CA TYR A 380 -4.85 -4.69 -27.48
C TYR A 380 -3.34 -4.64 -27.74
N ILE A 381 -2.91 -4.30 -28.95
CA ILE A 381 -1.46 -4.25 -29.28
C ILE A 381 -0.75 -3.05 -28.62
N ARG A 382 -1.29 -1.83 -28.75
CA ARG A 382 -0.66 -0.63 -28.19
C ARG A 382 -0.45 -0.69 -26.67
N PRO A 383 -1.44 -1.08 -25.85
CA PRO A 383 -1.24 -1.25 -24.42
C PRO A 383 -0.35 -2.41 -24.04
N MET A 384 0.01 -3.28 -24.97
CA MET A 384 0.81 -4.48 -24.73
C MET A 384 2.31 -4.29 -24.80
N LEU A 385 2.76 -3.10 -25.17
CA LEU A 385 4.17 -2.73 -25.00
C LEU A 385 4.46 -2.61 -23.51
N THR A 386 4.70 -3.78 -22.92
CA THR A 386 4.89 -3.93 -21.49
C THR A 386 6.28 -3.48 -21.08
N TYR A 387 6.40 -3.03 -19.82
CA TYR A 387 7.69 -2.81 -19.21
C TYR A 387 8.67 -3.94 -19.60
N PRO A 388 9.92 -3.67 -19.94
CA PRO A 388 10.63 -2.41 -19.70
C PRO A 388 10.72 -1.48 -20.91
N ASN A 389 9.94 -1.70 -21.95
CA ASN A 389 9.97 -0.79 -23.08
C ASN A 389 9.61 0.62 -22.61
N PRO A 390 10.40 1.66 -22.96
CA PRO A 390 10.07 3.03 -22.59
C PRO A 390 8.75 3.45 -23.24
N ASP A 391 8.01 4.30 -22.53
CA ASP A 391 6.74 4.85 -22.96
C ASP A 391 6.80 5.30 -24.43
N GLY A 392 6.10 4.59 -25.28
CA GLY A 392 5.69 4.73 -26.66
C GLY A 392 6.20 5.85 -27.59
N HIS A 393 7.28 6.53 -27.27
CA HIS A 393 7.77 7.67 -28.03
C HIS A 393 9.00 7.36 -28.92
N ASN A 394 9.54 6.15 -28.87
CA ASN A 394 10.63 5.77 -29.77
C ASN A 394 10.24 4.56 -30.61
N ASP A 395 10.44 4.68 -31.92
CA ASP A 395 10.20 3.67 -32.94
C ASP A 395 11.05 2.38 -32.80
N THR A 396 11.90 2.30 -31.81
CA THR A 396 12.73 1.15 -31.47
C THR A 396 12.20 0.42 -30.25
N ILE A 397 11.34 -0.56 -30.48
CA ILE A 397 10.98 -1.53 -29.45
C ILE A 397 12.18 -2.46 -29.24
N PHE A 398 12.93 -2.24 -28.17
CA PHE A 398 14.11 -3.06 -27.87
C PHE A 398 13.70 -4.50 -27.45
N PHE A 399 12.66 -4.60 -26.62
CA PHE A 399 12.09 -5.91 -26.21
C PHE A 399 10.77 -6.14 -26.94
N LYS A 400 10.70 -7.23 -27.70
CA LYS A 400 9.44 -7.69 -28.32
C LYS A 400 8.55 -8.46 -27.32
N TRP A 401 8.47 -7.97 -26.10
CA TRP A 401 7.72 -8.62 -25.02
C TRP A 401 6.25 -8.17 -25.04
N SER A 402 5.39 -9.08 -24.69
CA SER A 402 3.96 -8.88 -24.57
C SER A 402 3.41 -9.57 -23.32
N ARG A 403 2.11 -9.47 -23.09
CA ARG A 403 1.47 -10.21 -21.99
C ARG A 403 1.60 -11.72 -22.16
N ASP A 404 1.59 -12.19 -23.39
CA ASP A 404 1.58 -13.62 -23.72
C ASP A 404 2.99 -14.19 -23.90
N ASN A 405 3.95 -13.31 -24.22
CA ASN A 405 5.35 -13.66 -24.41
C ASN A 405 6.24 -12.62 -23.76
N TYR A 406 6.83 -12.94 -22.63
CA TYR A 406 7.57 -12.01 -21.78
C TYR A 406 8.83 -12.64 -21.23
N GLY A 407 9.89 -11.88 -21.14
CA GLY A 407 11.17 -12.31 -20.57
C GLY A 407 12.14 -12.91 -21.59
N PRO A 408 13.22 -13.50 -21.10
CA PRO A 408 13.52 -13.73 -19.68
C PRO A 408 13.75 -12.45 -18.88
N PHE A 409 13.12 -12.36 -17.70
CA PHE A 409 13.28 -11.26 -16.78
C PHE A 409 13.72 -11.78 -15.41
N TRP A 410 14.91 -11.39 -14.99
CA TRP A 410 15.44 -11.74 -13.69
C TRP A 410 14.86 -10.83 -12.61
N VAL A 411 14.44 -11.40 -11.48
CA VAL A 411 13.91 -10.70 -10.32
C VAL A 411 15.07 -10.46 -9.35
N PRO A 412 15.50 -9.20 -9.14
CA PRO A 412 16.67 -8.92 -8.33
C PRO A 412 16.53 -9.38 -6.87
N LYS A 413 17.65 -9.76 -6.28
CA LYS A 413 17.76 -10.15 -4.88
C LYS A 413 18.81 -9.30 -4.19
N ALA A 414 18.57 -8.95 -2.93
CA ALA A 414 19.51 -8.21 -2.10
C ALA A 414 20.89 -8.90 -2.07
N GLY A 415 21.95 -8.11 -2.27
CA GLY A 415 23.33 -8.56 -2.34
C GLY A 415 23.76 -9.15 -3.67
N GLN A 416 22.88 -9.28 -4.65
CA GLN A 416 23.28 -9.73 -6.00
C GLN A 416 23.79 -8.58 -6.84
N VAL A 417 24.83 -8.86 -7.61
CA VAL A 417 25.50 -7.91 -8.50
C VAL A 417 24.97 -8.09 -9.93
N MET A 418 24.73 -6.99 -10.59
CA MET A 418 24.30 -6.91 -11.99
C MET A 418 25.27 -6.03 -12.77
N ASP A 419 25.75 -6.49 -13.92
CA ASP A 419 26.56 -5.68 -14.83
C ASP A 419 25.71 -4.56 -15.44
N LEU A 420 26.26 -3.35 -15.48
CA LEU A 420 25.64 -2.21 -16.12
C LEU A 420 25.94 -2.27 -17.63
N ASN A 421 24.91 -2.50 -18.39
CA ASN A 421 24.88 -2.40 -19.84
C ASN A 421 23.51 -1.83 -20.27
N TYR A 422 23.37 -1.44 -21.52
CA TYR A 422 22.17 -0.80 -22.02
C TYR A 422 20.89 -1.61 -21.78
N GLU A 423 20.95 -2.92 -22.01
CA GLU A 423 19.82 -3.82 -21.79
C GLU A 423 19.39 -3.87 -20.31
N ASN A 424 20.34 -4.02 -19.39
CA ASN A 424 20.08 -4.06 -17.96
C ASN A 424 19.61 -2.72 -17.41
N VAL A 425 20.11 -1.62 -17.95
CA VAL A 425 19.64 -0.28 -17.58
C VAL A 425 18.18 -0.08 -18.01
N LEU A 426 17.78 -0.53 -19.18
CA LEU A 426 16.36 -0.50 -19.60
C LEU A 426 15.47 -1.33 -18.67
N LYS A 427 15.92 -2.52 -18.25
CA LYS A 427 15.18 -3.42 -17.36
C LYS A 427 15.12 -2.94 -15.92
N TYR A 428 16.21 -2.39 -15.39
CA TYR A 428 16.38 -2.19 -13.94
C TYR A 428 16.71 -0.76 -13.53
N GLY A 429 16.94 0.16 -14.47
CA GLY A 429 17.27 1.55 -14.18
C GLY A 429 16.22 2.23 -13.31
N ARG A 430 14.93 1.93 -13.54
CA ARG A 430 13.86 2.42 -12.66
C ARG A 430 13.95 1.86 -11.25
N ALA A 431 14.35 0.58 -11.07
CA ALA A 431 14.54 0.01 -9.75
C ALA A 431 15.65 0.73 -9.00
N ILE A 432 16.76 1.00 -9.68
CA ILE A 432 17.90 1.74 -9.12
C ILE A 432 17.49 3.15 -8.72
N ASN A 433 16.86 3.91 -9.65
CA ASN A 433 16.55 5.33 -9.42
C ASN A 433 15.41 5.55 -8.43
N VAL A 434 14.34 4.75 -8.53
CA VAL A 434 13.09 5.05 -7.80
C VAL A 434 12.98 4.25 -6.50
N TYR A 435 13.44 3.00 -6.50
CA TYR A 435 13.21 2.10 -5.38
C TYR A 435 14.43 1.96 -4.47
N GLU A 436 15.63 1.96 -5.06
CA GLU A 436 16.88 1.95 -4.31
C GLU A 436 17.36 3.36 -3.93
N GLY A 437 16.85 4.40 -4.61
CA GLY A 437 17.10 5.80 -4.27
C GLY A 437 18.46 6.33 -4.75
N HIS A 438 19.07 5.66 -5.72
CA HIS A 438 20.32 6.08 -6.37
C HIS A 438 20.06 6.85 -7.66
N GLU A 439 21.01 7.65 -8.10
CA GLU A 439 20.94 8.33 -9.37
C GLU A 439 21.78 7.58 -10.42
N LEU A 440 21.11 6.90 -11.37
CA LEU A 440 21.75 6.25 -12.50
C LEU A 440 21.70 7.18 -13.71
N ILE A 441 22.86 7.61 -14.19
CA ILE A 441 23.03 8.44 -15.39
C ILE A 441 23.76 7.62 -16.46
N VAL A 442 23.31 7.75 -17.72
CA VAL A 442 23.93 7.10 -18.89
C VAL A 442 24.54 8.17 -19.78
N GLU A 443 25.86 8.16 -19.93
CA GLU A 443 26.62 9.09 -20.78
C GLU A 443 27.36 8.30 -21.87
N GLY A 444 26.72 8.11 -23.01
CA GLY A 444 27.23 7.24 -24.06
C GLY A 444 27.36 5.81 -23.59
N ASP A 445 28.58 5.27 -23.57
CA ASP A 445 28.88 3.91 -23.09
C ASP A 445 29.26 3.86 -21.58
N LYS A 446 29.18 5.01 -20.89
CA LYS A 446 29.51 5.08 -19.47
C LYS A 446 28.25 5.12 -18.62
N TYR A 447 28.30 4.42 -17.49
CA TYR A 447 27.24 4.40 -16.49
C TYR A 447 27.78 5.03 -15.21
N LEU A 448 27.03 5.99 -14.64
CA LEU A 448 27.38 6.64 -13.38
C LEU A 448 26.30 6.32 -12.36
N ILE A 449 26.71 5.94 -11.17
CA ILE A 449 25.84 5.79 -10.01
C ILE A 449 26.21 6.85 -8.99
N ASP A 450 25.28 7.74 -8.64
CA ASP A 450 25.49 8.87 -7.74
C ASP A 450 26.69 9.75 -8.14
N GLY A 451 26.90 9.91 -9.47
CA GLY A 451 28.01 10.67 -10.04
C GLY A 451 29.33 9.91 -10.21
N GLU A 452 29.45 8.69 -9.68
CA GLU A 452 30.67 7.88 -9.79
C GLU A 452 30.57 6.84 -10.91
N PRO A 453 31.61 6.68 -11.77
CA PRO A 453 31.62 5.68 -12.82
C PRO A 453 31.54 4.26 -12.24
N SER A 454 30.62 3.46 -12.74
CA SER A 454 30.46 2.06 -12.31
C SER A 454 30.19 1.15 -13.50
N SER A 455 30.75 -0.07 -13.46
CA SER A 455 30.46 -1.13 -14.43
C SER A 455 29.42 -2.12 -13.93
N SER A 456 29.05 -2.05 -12.66
CA SER A 456 28.08 -2.97 -12.03
C SER A 456 27.27 -2.28 -10.95
N TYR A 457 26.13 -2.86 -10.58
CA TYR A 457 25.28 -2.42 -9.49
C TYR A 457 24.93 -3.59 -8.57
N THR A 458 24.97 -3.36 -7.26
CA THR A 458 24.57 -4.34 -6.25
C THR A 458 23.22 -3.93 -5.65
N PHE A 459 22.21 -4.75 -5.83
CA PHE A 459 20.88 -4.49 -5.27
C PHE A 459 20.87 -4.58 -3.75
N SER A 460 20.22 -3.63 -3.09
CA SER A 460 20.04 -3.58 -1.63
C SER A 460 18.73 -4.22 -1.19
N LEU A 461 17.74 -4.35 -2.08
CA LEU A 461 16.39 -4.82 -1.80
C LEU A 461 16.09 -6.16 -2.48
N ASP A 462 15.16 -6.90 -1.88
CA ASP A 462 14.53 -8.08 -2.48
C ASP A 462 13.31 -7.65 -3.30
N TYR A 463 13.21 -8.14 -4.55
CA TYR A 463 12.10 -7.87 -5.46
C TYR A 463 11.20 -9.11 -5.64
N TYR A 464 9.93 -8.84 -5.97
CA TYR A 464 8.91 -9.88 -6.14
C TYR A 464 8.02 -9.60 -7.34
#